data_9257f03d66c36d8ee9938daeb28e6f3d
#
_entry.id   9257f03d66c36d8ee9938daeb28e6f3d
#
_cell.length_a   1.000
_cell.length_b   1.000
_cell.length_c   1.000
_cell.angle_alpha   90.00
_cell.angle_beta   90.00
_cell.angle_gamma   90.00
#
_symmetry.space_group_name_H-M   'P 1'
#
loop_
_entity.id
_entity.type
_entity.pdbx_description
1 polymer ?
#
loop_
_entity_poly.entity_id
_entity_poly.type
_entity_poly.pdbx_seq_one_letter_code
_entity_poly.pdbx_strand_id
1 'polypeptide(L)'
;MNITEAGKQTSLTPNTLRYYERIGLIPPVARNKGGTREYTSKDLCWIEFIKTMRSAGLSPETLIEYVALSQLGDTTLEARKDILELQREGLQEK
;
A
#
# COMPACT_ATOMS: atom_id res chain seq x y z
N MET A 1 12.91 10.35 -2.35
CA MET A 1 12.22 11.53 -2.89
C MET A 1 11.21 12.07 -1.89
N ASN A 2 10.85 13.35 -2.01
CA ASN A 2 9.87 13.95 -1.12
C ASN A 2 8.44 13.60 -1.56
N ILE A 3 7.44 14.03 -0.76
CA ILE A 3 6.04 13.68 -1.01
C ILE A 3 5.52 14.30 -2.32
N THR A 4 6.02 15.47 -2.71
CA THR A 4 5.61 16.12 -3.96
C THR A 4 6.06 15.30 -5.16
N GLU A 5 7.31 14.83 -5.15
CA GLU A 5 7.86 14.01 -6.22
C GLU A 5 7.16 12.65 -6.26
N ALA A 6 6.92 12.04 -5.09
CA ALA A 6 6.22 10.77 -5.01
C ALA A 6 4.80 10.89 -5.57
N GLY A 7 4.12 12.00 -5.27
CA GLY A 7 2.80 12.28 -5.82
C GLY A 7 2.80 12.37 -7.33
N LYS A 8 3.78 13.05 -7.89
CA LYS A 8 3.92 13.16 -9.36
C LYS A 8 4.15 11.79 -10.00
N GLN A 9 5.00 10.96 -9.39
CA GLN A 9 5.33 9.65 -9.94
C GLN A 9 4.17 8.68 -9.86
N THR A 10 3.33 8.79 -8.84
CA THR A 10 2.21 7.87 -8.61
C THR A 10 0.87 8.42 -9.09
N SER A 11 0.85 9.67 -9.56
CA SER A 11 -0.37 10.38 -9.98
C SER A 11 -1.37 10.53 -8.83
N LEU A 12 -0.87 10.66 -7.61
CA LEU A 12 -1.69 10.89 -6.42
C LEU A 12 -1.31 12.24 -5.79
N THR A 13 -2.25 12.82 -5.05
CA THR A 13 -1.98 14.06 -4.33
C THR A 13 -1.18 13.77 -3.05
N PRO A 14 -0.43 14.74 -2.53
CA PRO A 14 0.24 14.56 -1.24
C PRO A 14 -0.73 14.19 -0.11
N ASN A 15 -1.93 14.74 -0.10
CA ASN A 15 -2.94 14.41 0.90
C ASN A 15 -3.35 12.93 0.82
N THR A 16 -3.50 12.40 -0.39
CA THR A 16 -3.82 10.99 -0.59
C THR A 16 -2.69 10.09 -0.09
N LEU A 17 -1.43 10.46 -0.34
CA LEU A 17 -0.28 9.70 0.13
C LEU A 17 -0.21 9.67 1.66
N ARG A 18 -0.47 10.81 2.31
CA ARG A 18 -0.53 10.88 3.77
C ARG A 18 -1.66 10.02 4.32
N TYR A 19 -2.81 10.03 3.64
CA TYR A 19 -3.95 9.21 4.00
C TYR A 19 -3.63 7.73 3.92
N TYR A 20 -2.98 7.29 2.84
CA TYR A 20 -2.58 5.90 2.68
C TYR A 20 -1.70 5.43 3.83
N GLU A 21 -0.73 6.23 4.22
CA GLU A 21 0.15 5.89 5.34
C GLU A 21 -0.62 5.86 6.66
N ARG A 22 -1.47 6.86 6.87
CA ARG A 22 -2.19 7.00 8.14
C ARG A 22 -3.12 5.83 8.43
N ILE A 23 -3.83 5.33 7.42
CA ILE A 23 -4.78 4.25 7.62
C ILE A 23 -4.16 2.86 7.45
N GLY A 24 -2.88 2.78 7.10
CA GLY A 24 -2.19 1.51 6.98
C GLY A 24 -2.27 0.85 5.63
N LEU A 25 -2.63 1.58 4.57
CA LEU A 25 -2.62 1.04 3.20
C LEU A 25 -1.21 0.85 2.67
N ILE A 26 -0.24 1.59 3.20
CA ILE A 26 1.17 1.38 2.90
C ILE A 26 1.95 1.34 4.22
N PRO A 27 3.13 0.68 4.26
CA PRO A 27 3.96 0.72 5.44
C PRO A 27 4.38 2.15 5.80
N PRO A 28 4.72 2.40 7.08
CA PRO A 28 5.19 3.73 7.48
C PRO A 28 6.38 4.18 6.65
N VAL A 29 6.33 5.42 6.17
CA VAL A 29 7.39 6.01 5.37
C VAL A 29 8.47 6.57 6.30
N ALA A 30 9.73 6.24 6.00
CA ALA A 30 10.85 6.76 6.77
C ALA A 30 10.93 8.28 6.64
N ARG A 31 11.47 8.93 7.67
CA ARG A 31 11.68 10.38 7.67
C ARG A 31 13.17 10.67 7.68
N ASN A 32 13.55 11.76 6.99
CA ASN A 32 14.94 12.18 7.01
C ASN A 32 15.26 12.93 8.31
N LYS A 33 16.49 13.44 8.43
CA LYS A 33 16.94 14.14 9.64
C LYS A 33 16.11 15.36 9.98
N GLY A 34 15.49 15.98 8.97
CA GLY A 34 14.64 17.15 9.18
C GLY A 34 13.19 16.82 9.48
N GLY A 35 12.84 15.52 9.63
CA GLY A 35 11.48 15.10 9.93
C GLY A 35 10.58 15.04 8.71
N THR A 36 11.10 15.23 7.51
CA THR A 36 10.34 15.18 6.26
C THR A 36 10.27 13.74 5.76
N ARG A 37 9.10 13.34 5.24
CA ARG A 37 8.95 12.01 4.66
C ARG A 37 9.89 11.80 3.48
N GLU A 38 10.56 10.67 3.46
CA GLU A 38 11.49 10.29 2.41
C GLU A 38 11.00 9.01 1.76
N TYR A 39 10.44 9.13 0.54
CA TYR A 39 9.88 8.00 -0.18
C TYR A 39 10.98 7.28 -0.94
N THR A 40 11.03 5.95 -0.79
CA THR A 40 12.00 5.09 -1.48
C THR A 40 11.31 4.40 -2.65
N SER A 41 12.11 3.71 -3.48
CA SER A 41 11.56 2.89 -4.56
C SER A 41 10.59 1.83 -4.02
N LYS A 42 10.89 1.27 -2.86
CA LYS A 42 10.00 0.29 -2.22
C LYS A 42 8.67 0.91 -1.85
N ASP A 43 8.68 2.13 -1.32
CA ASP A 43 7.45 2.84 -0.98
C ASP A 43 6.61 3.09 -2.24
N LEU A 44 7.24 3.48 -3.34
CA LEU A 44 6.54 3.69 -4.60
C LEU A 44 5.92 2.40 -5.12
N CYS A 45 6.62 1.27 -4.98
CA CYS A 45 6.06 -0.02 -5.36
C CYS A 45 4.81 -0.36 -4.56
N TRP A 46 4.82 -0.10 -3.25
CA TRP A 46 3.64 -0.29 -2.40
C TRP A 46 2.48 0.58 -2.87
N ILE A 47 2.75 1.85 -3.16
CA ILE A 47 1.71 2.80 -3.59
C ILE A 47 1.09 2.32 -4.92
N GLU A 48 1.92 1.93 -5.88
CA GLU A 48 1.41 1.44 -7.17
C GLU A 48 0.62 0.15 -7.01
N PHE A 49 1.08 -0.76 -6.14
CA PHE A 49 0.36 -1.99 -5.83
C PHE A 49 -1.02 -1.68 -5.27
N ILE A 50 -1.12 -0.76 -4.31
CA ILE A 50 -2.38 -0.39 -3.69
C ILE A 50 -3.32 0.24 -4.72
N LYS A 51 -2.81 1.14 -5.58
CA LYS A 51 -3.62 1.73 -6.65
C LYS A 51 -4.22 0.65 -7.54
N THR A 52 -3.40 -0.30 -7.96
CA THR A 52 -3.83 -1.39 -8.84
C THR A 52 -4.89 -2.25 -8.18
N MET A 53 -4.66 -2.63 -6.92
CA MET A 53 -5.60 -3.48 -6.19
C MET A 53 -6.93 -2.77 -5.91
N ARG A 54 -6.88 -1.47 -5.60
CA ARG A 54 -8.10 -0.67 -5.43
C ARG A 54 -8.89 -0.58 -6.73
N SER A 55 -8.20 -0.41 -7.85
CA SER A 55 -8.83 -0.40 -9.17
C SER A 55 -9.46 -1.74 -9.50
N ALA A 56 -8.89 -2.82 -8.99
CA ALA A 56 -9.44 -4.17 -9.17
C ALA A 56 -10.63 -4.46 -8.25
N GLY A 57 -10.99 -3.53 -7.37
CA GLY A 57 -12.17 -3.66 -6.52
C GLY A 57 -11.91 -4.21 -5.12
N LEU A 58 -10.64 -4.38 -4.71
CA LEU A 58 -10.35 -4.81 -3.36
C LEU A 58 -10.66 -3.70 -2.36
N SER A 59 -11.20 -4.11 -1.20
CA SER A 59 -11.56 -3.14 -0.17
C SER A 59 -10.33 -2.58 0.54
N PRO A 60 -10.40 -1.36 1.08
CA PRO A 60 -9.30 -0.82 1.88
C PRO A 60 -8.97 -1.72 3.08
N GLU A 61 -9.99 -2.29 3.73
CA GLU A 61 -9.81 -3.14 4.90
C GLU A 61 -8.96 -4.38 4.56
N THR A 62 -9.25 -5.01 3.42
CA THR A 62 -8.48 -6.17 2.95
C THR A 62 -7.03 -5.80 2.69
N LEU A 63 -6.80 -4.66 2.06
CA LEU A 63 -5.45 -4.20 1.75
C LEU A 63 -4.68 -3.81 3.00
N ILE A 64 -5.33 -3.18 3.98
CA ILE A 64 -4.72 -2.84 5.26
C ILE A 64 -4.26 -4.12 5.96
N GLU A 65 -5.09 -5.16 5.96
CA GLU A 65 -4.73 -6.44 6.56
C GLU A 65 -3.55 -7.08 5.84
N TYR A 66 -3.54 -7.03 4.50
CA TYR A 66 -2.42 -7.53 3.72
C TYR A 66 -1.10 -6.82 4.08
N VAL A 67 -1.14 -5.50 4.17
CA VAL A 67 0.04 -4.71 4.54
C VAL A 67 0.51 -5.07 5.95
N ALA A 68 -0.42 -5.19 6.90
CA ALA A 68 -0.09 -5.56 8.27
C ALA A 68 0.60 -6.93 8.32
N LEU A 69 0.08 -7.90 7.59
CA LEU A 69 0.69 -9.23 7.52
C LEU A 69 2.08 -9.18 6.91
N SER A 70 2.30 -8.32 5.90
CA SER A 70 3.61 -8.18 5.28
C SER A 70 4.66 -7.62 6.24
N GLN A 71 4.24 -6.85 7.25
CA GLN A 71 5.15 -6.33 8.27
C GLN A 71 5.64 -7.42 9.23
N LEU A 72 4.93 -8.55 9.31
CA LEU A 72 5.30 -9.65 10.17
C LEU A 72 6.36 -10.57 9.57
N GLY A 73 6.66 -10.38 8.29
CA GLY A 73 7.73 -11.12 7.61
C GLY A 73 7.22 -12.35 6.87
N ASP A 74 8.16 -13.22 6.49
CA ASP A 74 7.89 -14.35 5.60
C ASP A 74 6.98 -15.42 6.20
N THR A 75 6.88 -15.48 7.53
CA THR A 75 6.03 -16.48 8.20
C THR A 75 4.56 -16.31 7.88
N THR A 76 4.16 -15.17 7.30
CA THR A 76 2.76 -14.88 6.97
C THR A 76 2.49 -14.92 5.47
N LEU A 77 3.43 -15.44 4.68
CA LEU A 77 3.33 -15.41 3.22
C LEU A 77 2.07 -16.11 2.70
N GLU A 78 1.77 -17.29 3.23
CA GLU A 78 0.58 -18.03 2.83
C GLU A 78 -0.72 -17.29 3.19
N ALA A 79 -0.77 -16.70 4.38
CA ALA A 79 -1.93 -15.91 4.79
C ALA A 79 -2.19 -14.75 3.85
N ARG A 80 -1.12 -14.08 3.39
CA ARG A 80 -1.24 -12.99 2.44
C ARG A 80 -1.79 -13.46 1.10
N LYS A 81 -1.31 -14.61 0.63
CA LYS A 81 -1.82 -15.20 -0.61
C LYS A 81 -3.29 -15.54 -0.50
N ASP A 82 -3.68 -16.16 0.61
CA ASP A 82 -5.06 -16.57 0.82
C ASP A 82 -6.01 -15.37 0.79
N ILE A 83 -5.63 -14.27 1.43
CA ILE A 83 -6.44 -13.06 1.44
C ILE A 83 -6.65 -12.54 0.01
N LEU A 84 -5.59 -12.47 -0.79
CA LEU A 84 -5.68 -11.98 -2.15
C LEU A 84 -6.46 -12.92 -3.06
N GLU A 85 -6.28 -14.21 -2.91
CA GLU A 85 -7.00 -15.21 -3.70
C GLU A 85 -8.50 -15.18 -3.43
N LEU A 86 -8.90 -15.07 -2.17
CA LEU A 86 -10.31 -14.97 -1.81
C LEU A 86 -10.96 -13.74 -2.42
N GLN A 87 -10.28 -12.61 -2.40
CA GLN A 87 -10.79 -11.40 -3.02
C GLN A 87 -10.92 -11.55 -4.53
N ARG A 88 -9.94 -12.18 -5.16
CA ARG A 88 -9.95 -12.42 -6.60
C ARG A 88 -11.12 -13.32 -7.00
N GLU A 89 -11.33 -14.40 -6.26
CA GLU A 89 -12.43 -15.32 -6.55
C GLU A 89 -13.79 -14.63 -6.43
N GLY A 90 -13.97 -13.81 -5.38
CA GLY A 90 -15.20 -13.06 -5.21
C GLY A 90 -15.46 -12.10 -6.36
N LEU A 91 -14.41 -11.47 -6.91
CA LEU A 91 -14.53 -10.59 -8.06
C LEU A 91 -14.87 -11.34 -9.34
N GLN A 92 -14.31 -12.53 -9.52
CA GLN A 92 -14.54 -13.33 -10.72
C GLN A 92 -15.95 -13.89 -10.79
N GLU A 93 -16.56 -14.15 -9.67
CA GLU A 93 -17.92 -14.67 -9.61
C GLU A 93 -18.99 -13.65 -9.99
N LYS A 94 -18.62 -12.41 -10.02
CA LYS A 94 -19.53 -11.34 -10.39
C LYS A 94 -19.50 -11.07 -11.89
#